data_53060c7bfa2695c3436cf7b4578af046
#
_entry.id   53060c7bfa2695c3436cf7b4578af046
#
_cell.length_a   1.000
_cell.length_b   1.000
_cell.length_c   1.000
_cell.angle_alpha   90.00
_cell.angle_beta   90.00
_cell.angle_gamma   90.00
#
_symmetry.space_group_name_H-M   'P 1'
#
loop_
_entity.id
_entity.type
_entity.pdbx_description
1 polymer ?
#
loop_
_entity_poly.entity_id
_entity_poly.type
_entity_poly.pdbx_seq_one_letter_code
_entity_poly.pdbx_strand_id
1 'polypeptide(L)'
;MQDGSDKYVLVANTFPTRKGKILDLRDLEQGLENMQGIPTTDVHINLLPSSEEGKSDVAIDRSQQSFWRVASWADDSGSRSTGRYQARLALYLDNPTSLKAPLSISASPDLQDSHTKGNNHHSLTYTAPFGYWSSNVYATDHTYPQALGADYSNFRYSR
;
A
#
# COMPACT_ATOMS: atom_id res chain seq x y z
N MET A 1 23.90 -10.95 -10.29
CA MET A 1 23.25 -10.04 -9.35
C MET A 1 24.35 -9.38 -8.54
N GLN A 2 24.75 -8.16 -8.88
CA GLN A 2 25.53 -7.33 -7.97
C GLN A 2 24.56 -6.84 -6.89
N ASP A 3 24.89 -7.15 -5.66
CA ASP A 3 24.18 -6.70 -4.48
C ASP A 3 24.53 -5.21 -4.28
N GLY A 4 23.82 -4.36 -4.99
CA GLY A 4 23.86 -2.92 -4.72
C GLY A 4 23.34 -2.75 -3.31
N SER A 5 24.15 -2.14 -2.45
CA SER A 5 23.89 -1.91 -1.04
C SER A 5 22.68 -0.96 -0.80
N ASP A 6 21.55 -1.27 -1.37
CA ASP A 6 20.32 -0.57 -1.08
C ASP A 6 19.77 -1.15 0.24
N LYS A 7 20.17 -0.52 1.34
CA LYS A 7 19.84 -0.85 2.74
C LYS A 7 18.33 -1.03 2.99
N TYR A 8 17.51 -0.71 2.00
CA TYR A 8 16.05 -0.66 2.10
C TYR A 8 15.33 -1.75 1.28
N VAL A 9 16.04 -2.69 0.64
CA VAL A 9 15.39 -3.69 -0.23
C VAL A 9 15.96 -5.08 -0.03
N LEU A 10 15.13 -5.99 0.48
CA LEU A 10 15.40 -7.42 0.44
C LEU A 10 15.02 -7.96 -0.95
N VAL A 11 15.97 -7.93 -1.89
CA VAL A 11 15.80 -8.47 -3.25
C VAL A 11 15.35 -9.92 -3.22
N ALA A 12 15.80 -10.69 -2.21
CA ALA A 12 15.46 -12.10 -2.05
C ALA A 12 13.96 -12.38 -1.83
N ASN A 13 13.19 -11.42 -1.30
CA ASN A 13 11.74 -11.59 -1.11
C ASN A 13 10.93 -11.10 -2.29
N THR A 14 11.50 -10.20 -3.09
CA THR A 14 10.82 -9.55 -4.20
C THR A 14 10.86 -10.42 -5.47
N PHE A 15 12.00 -11.07 -5.71
CA PHE A 15 12.21 -11.91 -6.89
C PHE A 15 11.98 -13.39 -6.56
N PRO A 16 11.18 -14.12 -7.36
CA PRO A 16 11.05 -15.58 -7.24
C PRO A 16 12.37 -16.32 -7.53
N THR A 17 13.20 -15.77 -8.41
CA THR A 17 14.50 -16.35 -8.80
C THR A 17 15.62 -16.00 -7.82
N ARG A 18 16.69 -16.77 -7.84
CA ARG A 18 17.87 -16.59 -6.99
C ARG A 18 19.17 -16.70 -7.79
N LYS A 19 20.24 -16.12 -7.27
CA LYS A 19 21.58 -16.23 -7.84
C LYS A 19 21.96 -17.71 -8.07
N GLY A 20 22.46 -18.02 -9.26
CA GLY A 20 22.90 -19.37 -9.65
C GLY A 20 21.78 -20.29 -10.14
N LYS A 21 20.57 -19.82 -10.30
CA LYS A 21 19.48 -20.54 -10.97
C LYS A 21 19.42 -20.18 -12.45
N ILE A 22 18.77 -21.04 -13.23
CA ILE A 22 18.43 -20.74 -14.62
C ILE A 22 17.55 -19.49 -14.62
N LEU A 23 17.91 -18.55 -15.50
CA LEU A 23 17.16 -17.31 -15.61
C LEU A 23 15.82 -17.59 -16.29
N ASP A 24 14.73 -17.37 -15.57
CA ASP A 24 13.37 -17.38 -16.11
C ASP A 24 12.91 -15.92 -16.26
N LEU A 25 12.44 -15.56 -17.45
CA LEU A 25 11.94 -14.22 -17.75
C LEU A 25 10.73 -13.88 -16.89
N ARG A 26 9.84 -14.84 -16.63
CA ARG A 26 8.69 -14.68 -15.76
C ARG A 26 9.06 -14.28 -14.32
N ASP A 27 10.13 -14.91 -13.80
CA ASP A 27 10.63 -14.58 -12.47
C ASP A 27 11.15 -13.14 -12.39
N LEU A 28 11.77 -12.67 -13.48
CA LEU A 28 12.24 -11.29 -13.58
C LEU A 28 11.07 -10.30 -13.71
N GLU A 29 10.11 -10.60 -14.57
CA GLU A 29 8.90 -9.78 -14.75
C GLU A 29 8.13 -9.66 -13.43
N GLN A 30 7.90 -10.78 -12.72
CA GLN A 30 7.25 -10.77 -11.42
C GLN A 30 8.03 -9.96 -10.39
N GLY A 31 9.34 -10.09 -10.36
CA GLY A 31 10.20 -9.29 -9.48
C GLY A 31 10.11 -7.80 -9.79
N LEU A 32 10.08 -7.44 -11.08
CA LEU A 32 9.92 -6.06 -11.53
C LEU A 32 8.55 -5.50 -11.10
N GLU A 33 7.47 -6.25 -11.32
CA GLU A 33 6.12 -5.88 -10.91
C GLU A 33 6.04 -5.65 -9.40
N ASN A 34 6.59 -6.56 -8.60
CA ASN A 34 6.67 -6.42 -7.16
C ASN A 34 7.42 -5.16 -6.74
N MET A 35 8.46 -4.77 -7.48
CA MET A 35 9.24 -3.57 -7.19
C MET A 35 8.54 -2.29 -7.65
N GLN A 36 7.82 -2.31 -8.76
CA GLN A 36 7.04 -1.19 -9.30
C GLN A 36 5.69 -1.00 -8.59
N GLY A 37 5.27 -1.94 -7.75
CA GLY A 37 4.04 -1.84 -6.97
C GLY A 37 3.98 -0.66 -6.00
N ILE A 38 5.10 0.05 -5.80
CA ILE A 38 5.17 1.31 -5.05
C ILE A 38 5.21 2.47 -6.04
N PRO A 39 4.19 3.36 -6.08
CA PRO A 39 4.07 4.41 -7.09
C PRO A 39 5.22 5.43 -7.13
N THR A 40 5.97 5.58 -6.03
CA THR A 40 7.12 6.50 -5.95
C THR A 40 8.44 5.85 -6.34
N THR A 41 8.42 4.59 -6.78
CA THR A 41 9.61 3.82 -7.13
C THR A 41 9.65 3.60 -8.63
N ASP A 42 10.76 3.94 -9.24
CA ASP A 42 11.09 3.62 -10.62
C ASP A 42 12.18 2.54 -10.65
N VAL A 43 11.98 1.51 -11.46
CA VAL A 43 12.86 0.34 -11.51
C VAL A 43 13.09 -0.07 -12.96
N HIS A 44 14.35 -0.24 -13.31
CA HIS A 44 14.79 -0.78 -14.58
C HIS A 44 15.65 -2.02 -14.37
N ILE A 45 15.44 -3.04 -15.20
CA ILE A 45 16.23 -4.26 -15.20
C ILE A 45 17.01 -4.34 -16.50
N ASN A 46 18.31 -4.51 -16.39
CA ASN A 46 19.23 -4.70 -17.53
C ASN A 46 19.88 -6.08 -17.42
N LEU A 47 19.87 -6.81 -18.54
CA LEU A 47 20.59 -8.07 -18.65
C LEU A 47 21.98 -7.78 -19.25
N LEU A 48 23.01 -8.13 -18.51
CA LEU A 48 24.40 -7.93 -18.90
C LEU A 48 25.06 -9.28 -19.12
N PRO A 49 25.99 -9.39 -20.11
CA PRO A 49 26.82 -10.59 -20.23
C PRO A 49 27.68 -10.72 -18.98
N SER A 50 27.72 -11.94 -18.42
CA SER A 50 28.58 -12.24 -17.29
C SER A 50 30.03 -12.52 -17.77
N SER A 51 31.00 -12.38 -16.86
CA SER A 51 32.39 -12.81 -17.11
C SER A 51 32.55 -14.34 -17.21
N GLU A 52 31.53 -15.09 -16.80
CA GLU A 52 31.52 -16.57 -16.89
C GLU A 52 30.68 -17.00 -18.11
N GLU A 53 31.22 -17.93 -18.93
CA GLU A 53 30.53 -18.49 -20.08
C GLU A 53 29.18 -19.11 -19.71
N GLY A 54 28.13 -18.82 -20.50
CA GLY A 54 26.78 -19.37 -20.28
C GLY A 54 26.01 -18.75 -19.12
N LYS A 55 26.50 -17.63 -18.56
CA LYS A 55 25.81 -16.87 -17.50
C LYS A 55 25.45 -15.46 -17.94
N SER A 56 24.42 -14.91 -17.31
CA SER A 56 24.01 -13.52 -17.47
C SER A 56 23.88 -12.86 -16.10
N ASP A 57 24.31 -11.62 -16.02
CA ASP A 57 24.14 -10.79 -14.83
C ASP A 57 22.90 -9.93 -14.99
N VAL A 58 22.11 -9.85 -13.93
CA VAL A 58 20.92 -9.00 -13.86
C VAL A 58 21.28 -7.76 -13.05
N ALA A 59 21.34 -6.62 -13.72
CA ALA A 59 21.51 -5.33 -13.07
C ALA A 59 20.12 -4.71 -12.82
N ILE A 60 19.88 -4.28 -11.60
CA ILE A 60 18.63 -3.65 -11.17
C ILE A 60 18.96 -2.21 -10.77
N ASP A 61 18.48 -1.27 -11.58
CA ASP A 61 18.56 0.16 -11.30
C ASP A 61 17.25 0.60 -10.67
N ARG A 62 17.33 1.17 -9.47
CA ARG A 62 16.17 1.63 -8.74
C ARG A 62 16.35 3.05 -8.25
N SER A 63 15.33 3.87 -8.46
CA SER A 63 15.20 5.18 -7.84
C SER A 63 13.91 5.29 -7.05
N GLN A 64 13.93 6.01 -5.95
CA GLN A 64 12.74 6.29 -5.15
C GLN A 64 12.64 7.79 -4.90
N GLN A 65 11.55 8.40 -5.37
CA GLN A 65 11.34 9.85 -5.31
C GLN A 65 10.88 10.31 -3.93
N SER A 66 10.03 9.52 -3.27
CA SER A 66 9.49 9.83 -1.95
C SER A 66 9.26 8.56 -1.15
N PHE A 67 9.35 8.68 0.18
CA PHE A 67 9.00 7.61 1.11
C PHE A 67 7.60 7.76 1.70
N TRP A 68 6.91 8.86 1.40
CA TRP A 68 5.57 9.12 1.87
C TRP A 68 4.77 9.95 0.86
N ARG A 69 3.47 9.78 0.90
CA ARG A 69 2.49 10.52 0.11
C ARG A 69 1.28 10.82 0.97
N VAL A 70 0.67 11.98 0.76
CA VAL A 70 -0.60 12.35 1.38
C VAL A 70 -1.63 12.57 0.29
N ALA A 71 -2.84 12.11 0.54
CA ALA A 71 -3.98 12.40 -0.32
C ALA A 71 -5.18 12.85 0.53
N SER A 72 -5.98 13.73 -0.01
CA SER A 72 -7.22 14.22 0.61
C SER A 72 -8.34 14.24 -0.41
N TRP A 73 -9.52 13.88 0.03
CA TRP A 73 -10.76 13.95 -0.75
C TRP A 73 -11.83 14.62 0.08
N ALA A 74 -12.73 15.32 -0.58
CA ALA A 74 -13.96 15.83 0.01
C ALA A 74 -15.06 15.74 -1.04
N ASP A 75 -16.23 15.25 -0.63
CA ASP A 75 -17.40 15.14 -1.50
C ASP A 75 -18.71 15.33 -0.71
N ASP A 76 -19.82 15.41 -1.41
CA ASP A 76 -21.17 15.53 -0.87
C ASP A 76 -22.07 14.31 -1.18
N SER A 77 -21.44 13.14 -1.44
CA SER A 77 -22.12 11.89 -1.79
C SER A 77 -22.72 11.15 -0.59
N GLY A 78 -22.53 11.66 0.61
CA GLY A 78 -23.07 11.06 1.83
C GLY A 78 -24.59 11.14 1.92
N SER A 79 -25.18 10.32 2.81
CA SER A 79 -26.61 10.29 3.03
C SER A 79 -27.08 11.43 3.95
N ARG A 80 -28.35 11.82 3.85
CA ARG A 80 -28.94 12.81 4.78
C ARG A 80 -29.06 12.29 6.23
N SER A 81 -29.06 10.96 6.41
CA SER A 81 -29.18 10.33 7.73
C SER A 81 -27.84 10.19 8.46
N THR A 82 -26.74 10.02 7.73
CA THR A 82 -25.39 9.78 8.31
C THR A 82 -24.43 10.94 8.10
N GLY A 83 -24.82 11.97 7.35
CA GLY A 83 -23.98 13.10 6.99
C GLY A 83 -23.76 13.20 5.47
N ARG A 84 -24.09 14.35 4.89
CA ARG A 84 -23.99 14.61 3.45
C ARG A 84 -22.55 14.85 3.01
N TYR A 85 -21.83 15.64 3.78
CA TYR A 85 -20.46 16.00 3.46
C TYR A 85 -19.50 14.98 4.04
N GLN A 86 -18.62 14.48 3.19
CA GLN A 86 -17.60 13.50 3.58
C GLN A 86 -16.21 14.05 3.25
N ALA A 87 -15.26 13.79 4.10
CA ALA A 87 -13.84 14.01 3.83
C ALA A 87 -13.04 12.76 4.17
N ARG A 88 -11.93 12.60 3.49
CA ARG A 88 -10.96 11.54 3.78
C ARG A 88 -9.56 12.10 3.67
N LEU A 89 -8.73 11.72 4.62
CA LEU A 89 -7.28 11.94 4.59
C LEU A 89 -6.61 10.59 4.55
N ALA A 90 -5.59 10.45 3.73
CA ALA A 90 -4.77 9.24 3.69
C ALA A 90 -3.28 9.59 3.68
N LEU A 91 -2.53 8.87 4.48
CA LEU A 91 -1.08 8.85 4.51
C LEU A 91 -0.61 7.51 3.96
N TYR A 92 0.25 7.54 2.97
CA TYR A 92 0.92 6.38 2.43
C TYR A 92 2.40 6.46 2.81
N LEU A 93 2.90 5.41 3.43
CA LEU A 93 4.31 5.22 3.70
C LEU A 93 4.83 4.17 2.70
N ASP A 94 5.61 4.64 1.75
CA ASP A 94 6.14 3.82 0.70
C ASP A 94 7.43 3.15 1.18
N ASN A 95 7.36 1.85 1.43
CA ASN A 95 8.46 1.03 1.92
C ASN A 95 8.95 1.40 3.35
N PRO A 96 8.08 1.45 4.37
CA PRO A 96 8.49 1.69 5.76
C PRO A 96 9.36 0.57 6.33
N THR A 97 9.33 -0.60 5.69
CA THR A 97 10.16 -1.76 6.02
C THR A 97 10.97 -2.18 4.79
N SER A 98 11.99 -3.03 4.97
CA SER A 98 12.78 -3.57 3.86
C SER A 98 12.02 -4.56 2.96
N LEU A 99 10.75 -4.86 3.26
CA LEU A 99 9.93 -5.85 2.55
C LEU A 99 9.28 -5.34 1.26
N LYS A 100 9.53 -4.09 0.83
CA LYS A 100 8.86 -3.47 -0.32
C LYS A 100 7.34 -3.43 -0.16
N ALA A 101 6.90 -3.10 1.02
CA ALA A 101 5.53 -3.17 1.45
C ALA A 101 5.00 -1.75 1.71
N PRO A 102 4.04 -1.25 0.93
CA PRO A 102 3.38 0.01 1.24
C PRO A 102 2.48 -0.16 2.46
N LEU A 103 2.54 0.82 3.35
CA LEU A 103 1.60 1.00 4.46
C LEU A 103 0.70 2.19 4.14
N SER A 104 -0.60 1.98 4.19
CA SER A 104 -1.58 3.07 4.08
C SER A 104 -2.39 3.22 5.36
N ILE A 105 -2.54 4.45 5.79
CA ILE A 105 -3.37 4.84 6.93
C ILE A 105 -4.37 5.85 6.41
N SER A 106 -5.66 5.63 6.62
CA SER A 106 -6.67 6.62 6.25
C SER A 106 -7.64 6.89 7.38
N ALA A 107 -8.12 8.13 7.41
CA ALA A 107 -9.15 8.59 8.33
C ALA A 107 -10.18 9.40 7.55
N SER A 108 -11.46 9.12 7.81
CA SER A 108 -12.58 9.92 7.33
C SER A 108 -13.23 10.57 8.54
N PRO A 109 -12.83 11.82 8.86
CA PRO A 109 -13.44 12.55 9.97
C PRO A 109 -14.88 12.93 9.63
N ASP A 110 -15.71 12.97 10.67
CA ASP A 110 -17.03 13.55 10.57
C ASP A 110 -16.91 15.08 10.36
N LEU A 111 -17.49 15.58 9.27
CA LEU A 111 -17.55 17.02 8.96
C LEU A 111 -18.80 17.69 9.49
N GLN A 112 -19.74 16.94 10.04
CA GLN A 112 -20.95 17.49 10.63
C GLN A 112 -20.85 17.41 12.16
N ASP A 113 -20.69 18.55 12.79
CA ASP A 113 -20.74 18.70 14.25
C ASP A 113 -22.17 18.49 14.78
N SER A 114 -22.60 17.24 14.76
CA SER A 114 -23.93 16.81 15.19
C SER A 114 -23.83 15.54 15.99
N HIS A 115 -24.27 15.57 17.23
CA HIS A 115 -24.33 14.38 18.11
C HIS A 115 -25.21 13.24 17.57
N THR A 116 -26.02 13.54 16.54
CA THR A 116 -27.02 12.60 15.98
C THR A 116 -26.66 12.07 14.60
N LYS A 117 -25.67 12.65 13.95
CA LYS A 117 -25.23 12.30 12.60
C LYS A 117 -23.72 12.35 12.53
N GLY A 118 -23.14 11.49 11.77
CA GLY A 118 -21.71 11.45 11.55
C GLY A 118 -21.27 10.09 11.04
N ASN A 119 -20.07 10.05 10.47
CA ASN A 119 -19.47 8.84 9.96
C ASN A 119 -17.96 8.95 10.12
N ASN A 120 -17.43 8.23 11.11
CA ASN A 120 -15.99 8.14 11.30
C ASN A 120 -15.50 6.78 10.81
N HIS A 121 -14.54 6.80 9.93
CA HIS A 121 -13.89 5.59 9.43
C HIS A 121 -12.37 5.73 9.50
N HIS A 122 -11.73 4.74 10.08
CA HIS A 122 -10.28 4.62 10.12
C HIS A 122 -9.88 3.30 9.47
N SER A 123 -8.83 3.33 8.66
CA SER A 123 -8.27 2.11 8.10
C SER A 123 -6.76 2.13 8.10
N LEU A 124 -6.18 0.96 8.28
CA LEU A 124 -4.76 0.68 8.15
C LEU A 124 -4.60 -0.53 7.25
N THR A 125 -3.77 -0.43 6.24
CA THR A 125 -3.51 -1.52 5.30
C THR A 125 -2.01 -1.64 5.06
N TYR A 126 -1.50 -2.84 5.15
CA TYR A 126 -0.11 -3.18 4.87
C TYR A 126 -0.06 -4.35 3.90
N THR A 127 0.61 -4.18 2.76
CA THR A 127 0.69 -5.19 1.69
C THR A 127 2.13 -5.50 1.39
N ALA A 128 2.56 -6.74 1.61
CA ALA A 128 3.91 -7.21 1.37
C ALA A 128 3.97 -8.26 0.26
N PRO A 129 4.77 -8.08 -0.81
CA PRO A 129 5.00 -9.07 -1.83
C PRO A 129 6.03 -10.11 -1.37
N PHE A 130 5.81 -11.39 -1.78
CA PHE A 130 6.72 -12.51 -1.55
C PHE A 130 6.79 -13.37 -2.82
N GLY A 131 7.63 -13.02 -3.77
CA GLY A 131 7.70 -13.68 -5.07
C GLY A 131 6.38 -13.60 -5.82
N TYR A 132 5.73 -14.73 -6.07
CA TYR A 132 4.41 -14.82 -6.71
C TYR A 132 3.23 -14.59 -5.75
N TRP A 133 3.47 -14.41 -4.46
CA TRP A 133 2.45 -14.22 -3.45
C TRP A 133 2.46 -12.79 -2.95
N SER A 134 1.31 -12.29 -2.54
CA SER A 134 1.22 -11.08 -1.76
C SER A 134 0.42 -11.33 -0.47
N SER A 135 0.91 -10.80 0.63
CA SER A 135 0.23 -10.82 1.91
C SER A 135 -0.36 -9.44 2.18
N ASN A 136 -1.62 -9.40 2.53
CA ASN A 136 -2.31 -8.17 2.90
C ASN A 136 -2.85 -8.29 4.33
N VAL A 137 -2.46 -7.36 5.18
CA VAL A 137 -2.98 -7.21 6.54
C VAL A 137 -3.71 -5.88 6.60
N TYR A 138 -4.95 -5.91 7.06
CA TYR A 138 -5.74 -4.69 7.21
C TYR A 138 -6.45 -4.66 8.57
N ALA A 139 -6.65 -3.47 9.08
CA ALA A 139 -7.48 -3.18 10.23
C ALA A 139 -8.40 -2.01 9.89
N THR A 140 -9.66 -2.11 10.24
CA THR A 140 -10.64 -1.04 10.03
C THR A 140 -11.46 -0.81 11.29
N ASP A 141 -11.74 0.44 11.56
CA ASP A 141 -12.71 0.86 12.58
C ASP A 141 -13.74 1.78 11.94
N HIS A 142 -15.00 1.53 12.20
CA HIS A 142 -16.09 2.30 11.65
C HIS A 142 -17.13 2.61 12.73
N THR A 143 -17.41 3.88 12.93
CA THR A 143 -18.39 4.35 13.90
C THR A 143 -19.37 5.30 13.22
N TYR A 144 -20.65 4.98 13.34
CA TYR A 144 -21.71 5.87 12.86
C TYR A 144 -22.86 5.96 13.88
N PRO A 145 -23.32 7.15 14.23
CA PRO A 145 -24.55 7.34 14.95
C PRO A 145 -25.75 7.21 13.99
N GLN A 146 -26.78 6.53 14.42
CA GLN A 146 -28.04 6.42 13.67
C GLN A 146 -29.20 6.90 14.55
N ALA A 147 -29.96 7.89 14.07
CA ALA A 147 -31.18 8.32 14.72
C ALA A 147 -32.32 7.34 14.41
N LEU A 148 -32.83 6.64 15.41
CA LEU A 148 -33.93 5.71 15.31
C LEU A 148 -35.23 6.37 15.83
N GLY A 149 -35.88 7.18 14.99
CA GLY A 149 -37.19 7.77 15.27
C GLY A 149 -37.22 8.82 16.40
N ALA A 150 -38.38 9.41 16.63
CA ALA A 150 -38.58 10.52 17.60
C ALA A 150 -38.55 10.09 19.08
N ASP A 151 -38.69 8.80 19.37
CA ASP A 151 -38.86 8.24 20.75
C ASP A 151 -37.68 7.43 21.27
N TYR A 152 -36.59 7.25 20.50
CA TYR A 152 -35.46 6.46 20.94
C TYR A 152 -34.19 7.30 21.07
N SER A 153 -33.48 7.11 22.18
CA SER A 153 -32.16 7.65 22.41
C SER A 153 -31.18 7.20 21.32
N ASN A 154 -30.26 8.04 20.94
CA ASN A 154 -29.25 7.79 19.91
C ASN A 154 -28.43 6.52 20.23
N PHE A 155 -28.44 5.58 19.32
CA PHE A 155 -27.54 4.40 19.40
C PHE A 155 -26.24 4.69 18.65
N ARG A 156 -25.13 4.41 19.28
CA ARG A 156 -23.80 4.45 18.67
C ARG A 156 -23.37 3.01 18.37
N TYR A 157 -23.11 2.71 17.12
CA TYR A 157 -22.55 1.42 16.70
C TYR A 157 -21.07 1.59 16.39
N SER A 158 -20.25 0.72 16.96
CA SER A 158 -18.81 0.60 16.69
C SER A 158 -18.49 -0.85 16.31
N ARG A 159 -17.74 -1.04 15.25
CA ARG A 159 -17.27 -2.36 14.81
C ARG A 159 -15.84 -2.27 14.28
#